data_9e1bb65c6c49f1aaa6bd12255557d172
#
_entry.id   9e1bb65c6c49f1aaa6bd12255557d172
#
_cell.length_a   1.000
_cell.length_b   1.000
_cell.length_c   1.000
_cell.angle_alpha   90.00
_cell.angle_beta   90.00
_cell.angle_gamma   90.00
#
_symmetry.space_group_name_H-M   'P 1'
#
loop_
_entity.id
_entity.type
_entity.pdbx_description
1 polymer ?
#
loop_
_entity_poly.entity_id
_entity_poly.type
_entity_poly.pdbx_seq_one_letter_code
_entity_poly.pdbx_strand_id
1 'polypeptide(L)'
;QHLEEWPPGRTGMFELDGKTALIIGVGGIGSQIAQRAHGFGMKVIGVDIRDIPPSNYVQRVVPPDMLDAVLPEADVVFVAVPHTKKSEGMMGAREFELMKKGSYFIAVSRGKIYDHAALVKALDSQQLAGAGLDATEPEPLPKGHPLWKFPNVVITPHTSGGSDNLQARLDHLVKENIRRFGAGLPLLNVVDKKEGF
;
A
#
# COMPACT_ATOMS: atom_id res chain seq x y z
N GLN A 1 12.11 23.53 -8.47
CA GLN A 1 11.71 24.41 -9.59
C GLN A 1 11.30 25.80 -9.08
N HIS A 2 10.63 25.92 -7.93
CA HIS A 2 10.18 27.23 -7.41
C HIS A 2 11.32 28.21 -7.05
N LEU A 3 12.52 27.72 -6.84
CA LEU A 3 13.68 28.54 -6.52
C LEU A 3 14.54 28.87 -7.76
N GLU A 4 14.18 28.34 -8.94
CA GLU A 4 14.96 28.48 -10.18
C GLU A 4 16.47 28.16 -10.01
N GLU A 5 16.78 27.35 -8.99
CA GLU A 5 18.14 26.96 -8.64
C GLU A 5 18.45 25.55 -9.15
N TRP A 6 19.68 25.36 -9.61
CA TRP A 6 20.26 24.07 -9.94
C TRP A 6 21.19 23.65 -8.79
N PRO A 7 20.67 22.92 -7.75
CA PRO A 7 21.48 22.60 -6.59
C PRO A 7 22.66 21.70 -7.00
N PRO A 8 23.86 21.97 -6.51
CA PRO A 8 25.00 21.10 -6.75
C PRO A 8 24.87 19.82 -5.93
N GLY A 9 25.01 18.70 -6.59
CA GLY A 9 25.03 17.37 -5.96
C GLY A 9 23.63 16.83 -5.61
N ARG A 10 23.42 15.55 -5.86
CA ARG A 10 22.22 14.82 -5.42
C ARG A 10 22.66 13.84 -4.34
N THR A 11 22.36 14.17 -3.09
CA THR A 11 22.49 13.25 -1.96
C THR A 11 21.12 12.59 -1.69
N GLY A 12 21.11 11.33 -1.24
CA GLY A 12 19.89 10.66 -0.81
C GLY A 12 19.06 10.03 -1.95
N MET A 13 19.64 9.76 -3.11
CA MET A 13 18.97 8.97 -4.14
C MET A 13 18.86 7.51 -3.70
N PHE A 14 17.70 6.94 -3.92
CA PHE A 14 17.37 5.55 -3.60
C PHE A 14 17.11 4.79 -4.90
N GLU A 15 17.92 3.77 -5.16
CA GLU A 15 17.75 2.89 -6.32
C GLU A 15 16.80 1.77 -5.97
N LEU A 16 15.83 1.47 -6.85
CA LEU A 16 14.85 0.40 -6.62
C LEU A 16 15.37 -0.99 -7.02
N ASP A 17 16.29 -1.07 -7.98
CA ASP A 17 16.83 -2.34 -8.45
C ASP A 17 17.48 -3.12 -7.31
N GLY A 18 17.18 -4.41 -7.22
CA GLY A 18 17.65 -5.31 -6.17
C GLY A 18 17.03 -5.10 -4.79
N LYS A 19 16.23 -4.04 -4.56
CA LYS A 19 15.52 -3.80 -3.30
C LYS A 19 14.33 -4.73 -3.11
N THR A 20 13.86 -4.84 -1.88
CA THR A 20 12.71 -5.69 -1.54
C THR A 20 11.46 -4.85 -1.32
N ALA A 21 10.40 -5.15 -2.06
CA ALA A 21 9.04 -4.66 -1.85
C ALA A 21 8.23 -5.72 -1.09
N LEU A 22 7.68 -5.36 0.06
CA LEU A 22 6.71 -6.16 0.79
C LEU A 22 5.31 -5.65 0.49
N ILE A 23 4.44 -6.51 -0.02
CA ILE A 23 3.05 -6.16 -0.38
C ILE A 23 2.13 -6.83 0.63
N ILE A 24 1.53 -6.06 1.51
CA ILE A 24 0.52 -6.53 2.46
C ILE A 24 -0.85 -6.44 1.78
N GLY A 25 -1.40 -7.60 1.42
CA GLY A 25 -2.58 -7.76 0.58
C GLY A 25 -2.25 -7.92 -0.90
N VAL A 26 -2.18 -9.16 -1.40
CA VAL A 26 -1.89 -9.48 -2.82
C VAL A 26 -3.20 -9.68 -3.59
N GLY A 27 -4.17 -8.79 -3.35
CA GLY A 27 -5.44 -8.73 -4.09
C GLY A 27 -5.31 -7.99 -5.42
N GLY A 28 -6.41 -7.45 -5.92
CA GLY A 28 -6.44 -6.72 -7.20
C GLY A 28 -5.44 -5.56 -7.27
N ILE A 29 -5.36 -4.74 -6.21
CA ILE A 29 -4.42 -3.61 -6.13
C ILE A 29 -3.00 -4.11 -5.86
N GLY A 30 -2.81 -4.96 -4.84
CA GLY A 30 -1.49 -5.42 -4.45
C GLY A 30 -0.75 -6.19 -5.55
N SER A 31 -1.46 -7.01 -6.33
CA SER A 31 -0.86 -7.71 -7.49
C SER A 31 -0.37 -6.73 -8.56
N GLN A 32 -1.09 -5.62 -8.77
CA GLN A 32 -0.69 -4.57 -9.71
C GLN A 32 0.51 -3.76 -9.21
N ILE A 33 0.63 -3.57 -7.88
CA ILE A 33 1.84 -2.98 -7.26
C ILE A 33 3.01 -3.95 -7.44
N ALA A 34 2.82 -5.24 -7.14
CA ALA A 34 3.83 -6.28 -7.29
C ALA A 34 4.42 -6.32 -8.70
N GLN A 35 3.56 -6.33 -9.73
CA GLN A 35 3.99 -6.32 -11.12
C GLN A 35 4.87 -5.10 -11.46
N ARG A 36 4.51 -3.92 -10.95
CA ARG A 36 5.26 -2.69 -11.20
C ARG A 36 6.58 -2.65 -10.42
N ALA A 37 6.56 -3.06 -9.16
CA ALA A 37 7.78 -3.19 -8.35
C ALA A 37 8.78 -4.15 -9.00
N HIS A 38 8.29 -5.31 -9.47
CA HIS A 38 9.11 -6.26 -10.24
C HIS A 38 9.67 -5.63 -11.52
N GLY A 39 8.88 -4.82 -12.24
CA GLY A 39 9.33 -4.10 -13.43
C GLY A 39 10.46 -3.08 -13.18
N PHE A 40 10.61 -2.62 -11.93
CA PHE A 40 11.74 -1.81 -11.46
C PHE A 40 12.91 -2.64 -10.90
N GLY A 41 12.93 -3.95 -11.11
CA GLY A 41 13.98 -4.83 -10.62
C GLY A 41 13.90 -5.19 -9.14
N MET A 42 12.79 -4.87 -8.45
CA MET A 42 12.62 -5.21 -7.04
C MET A 42 12.30 -6.68 -6.83
N LYS A 43 12.76 -7.23 -5.72
CA LYS A 43 12.29 -8.52 -5.17
C LYS A 43 10.95 -8.27 -4.49
N VAL A 44 9.95 -9.12 -4.75
CA VAL A 44 8.61 -8.92 -4.19
C VAL A 44 8.24 -10.07 -3.28
N ILE A 45 7.85 -9.73 -2.05
CA ILE A 45 7.27 -10.63 -1.05
C ILE A 45 5.83 -10.19 -0.82
N GLY A 46 4.89 -11.13 -0.76
CA GLY A 46 3.49 -10.88 -0.44
C GLY A 46 3.14 -11.33 0.98
N VAL A 47 2.17 -10.67 1.59
CA VAL A 47 1.44 -11.16 2.77
C VAL A 47 -0.05 -11.18 2.40
N ASP A 48 -0.71 -12.33 2.51
CA ASP A 48 -2.15 -12.46 2.24
C ASP A 48 -2.76 -13.56 3.12
N ILE A 49 -4.06 -13.45 3.41
CA ILE A 49 -4.81 -14.49 4.14
C ILE A 49 -5.10 -15.72 3.27
N ARG A 50 -5.01 -15.55 1.95
CA ARG A 50 -5.23 -16.62 0.98
C ARG A 50 -3.90 -17.27 0.64
N ASP A 51 -3.95 -18.57 0.39
CA ASP A 51 -2.82 -19.28 -0.21
C ASP A 51 -2.71 -18.88 -1.70
N ILE A 52 -1.79 -17.97 -1.97
CA ILE A 52 -1.53 -17.46 -3.33
C ILE A 52 -0.21 -18.04 -3.79
N PRO A 53 -0.20 -18.84 -4.87
CA PRO A 53 1.04 -19.39 -5.38
C PRO A 53 1.99 -18.29 -5.88
N PRO A 54 3.30 -18.52 -5.85
CA PRO A 54 4.28 -17.63 -6.45
C PRO A 54 3.96 -17.34 -7.93
N SER A 55 4.31 -16.17 -8.39
CA SER A 55 4.13 -15.74 -9.77
C SER A 55 5.43 -15.20 -10.34
N ASN A 56 5.43 -14.80 -11.61
CA ASN A 56 6.61 -14.20 -12.22
C ASN A 56 7.06 -12.90 -11.54
N TYR A 57 6.16 -12.23 -10.75
CA TYR A 57 6.47 -10.98 -10.05
C TYR A 57 6.43 -11.07 -8.53
N VAL A 58 5.99 -12.18 -7.95
CA VAL A 58 5.96 -12.39 -6.49
C VAL A 58 6.73 -13.67 -6.18
N GLN A 59 7.85 -13.54 -5.48
CA GLN A 59 8.73 -14.66 -5.18
C GLN A 59 8.10 -15.65 -4.19
N ARG A 60 7.40 -15.11 -3.19
CA ARG A 60 6.66 -15.86 -2.18
C ARG A 60 5.54 -15.03 -1.59
N VAL A 61 4.51 -15.70 -1.13
CA VAL A 61 3.44 -15.13 -0.30
C VAL A 61 3.45 -15.87 1.02
N VAL A 62 3.36 -15.13 2.12
CA VAL A 62 3.31 -15.66 3.48
C VAL A 62 1.99 -15.29 4.15
N PRO A 63 1.50 -16.08 5.11
CA PRO A 63 0.29 -15.73 5.87
C PRO A 63 0.54 -14.53 6.82
N PRO A 64 -0.53 -13.85 7.29
CA PRO A 64 -0.39 -12.64 8.12
C PRO A 64 0.36 -12.82 9.44
N ASP A 65 0.34 -13.99 10.03
CA ASP A 65 1.08 -14.32 11.26
C ASP A 65 2.61 -14.35 11.05
N MET A 66 3.07 -14.38 9.79
CA MET A 66 4.48 -14.25 9.41
C MET A 66 4.89 -12.81 9.09
N LEU A 67 4.00 -11.81 9.27
CA LEU A 67 4.28 -10.42 8.95
C LEU A 67 5.55 -9.91 9.64
N ASP A 68 5.69 -10.18 10.93
CA ASP A 68 6.85 -9.77 11.74
C ASP A 68 8.17 -10.32 11.21
N ALA A 69 8.14 -11.54 10.67
CA ALA A 69 9.35 -12.19 10.15
C ALA A 69 9.81 -11.58 8.82
N VAL A 70 8.91 -10.99 8.02
CA VAL A 70 9.23 -10.44 6.69
C VAL A 70 9.38 -8.91 6.67
N LEU A 71 8.88 -8.20 7.69
CA LEU A 71 9.05 -6.74 7.79
C LEU A 71 10.53 -6.30 7.76
N PRO A 72 11.48 -6.98 8.45
CA PRO A 72 12.89 -6.62 8.41
C PRO A 72 13.57 -6.81 7.05
N GLU A 73 12.98 -7.57 6.15
CA GLU A 73 13.52 -7.80 4.81
C GLU A 73 13.21 -6.64 3.83
N ALA A 74 12.17 -5.85 4.15
CA ALA A 74 11.58 -4.90 3.21
C ALA A 74 12.28 -3.53 3.19
N ASP A 75 12.67 -3.08 2.02
CA ASP A 75 13.09 -1.70 1.77
C ASP A 75 11.89 -0.77 1.54
N VAL A 76 10.79 -1.32 1.02
CA VAL A 76 9.50 -0.61 0.85
C VAL A 76 8.36 -1.53 1.26
N VAL A 77 7.48 -1.06 2.14
CA VAL A 77 6.27 -1.77 2.57
C VAL A 77 5.05 -1.09 1.97
N PHE A 78 4.26 -1.84 1.21
CA PHE A 78 3.00 -1.40 0.63
C PHE A 78 1.82 -2.05 1.36
N VAL A 79 0.83 -1.25 1.77
CA VAL A 79 -0.39 -1.73 2.41
C VAL A 79 -1.56 -1.56 1.44
N ALA A 80 -2.12 -2.69 1.00
CA ALA A 80 -3.22 -2.78 0.03
C ALA A 80 -4.34 -3.73 0.48
N VAL A 81 -4.47 -3.98 1.80
CA VAL A 81 -5.56 -4.78 2.39
C VAL A 81 -6.81 -3.94 2.59
N PRO A 82 -8.02 -4.54 2.54
CA PRO A 82 -9.25 -3.86 2.94
C PRO A 82 -9.25 -3.59 4.44
N HIS A 83 -9.99 -2.56 4.88
CA HIS A 83 -10.22 -2.32 6.30
C HIS A 83 -11.26 -3.32 6.81
N THR A 84 -10.86 -4.16 7.75
CA THR A 84 -11.67 -5.14 8.46
C THR A 84 -11.29 -5.12 9.94
N LYS A 85 -12.04 -5.81 10.79
CA LYS A 85 -11.65 -6.00 12.20
C LYS A 85 -10.28 -6.67 12.38
N LYS A 86 -9.85 -7.48 11.41
CA LYS A 86 -8.55 -8.19 11.44
C LYS A 86 -7.38 -7.30 10.98
N SER A 87 -7.64 -6.34 10.10
CA SER A 87 -6.61 -5.45 9.54
C SER A 87 -6.55 -4.08 10.22
N GLU A 88 -7.52 -3.75 11.08
CA GLU A 88 -7.52 -2.49 11.84
C GLU A 88 -6.31 -2.45 12.78
N GLY A 89 -5.50 -1.39 12.67
CA GLY A 89 -4.31 -1.19 13.49
C GLY A 89 -3.18 -2.19 13.26
N MET A 90 -3.19 -2.96 12.17
CA MET A 90 -2.19 -4.00 11.91
C MET A 90 -0.77 -3.46 11.72
N MET A 91 -0.61 -2.18 11.45
CA MET A 91 0.69 -1.50 11.38
C MET A 91 0.77 -0.49 12.54
N GLY A 92 1.21 -0.95 13.69
CA GLY A 92 1.41 -0.16 14.89
C GLY A 92 2.88 0.17 15.16
N ALA A 93 3.16 0.62 16.38
CA ALA A 93 4.52 1.00 16.79
C ALA A 93 5.52 -0.16 16.64
N ARG A 94 5.10 -1.37 17.02
CA ARG A 94 5.93 -2.57 16.94
C ARG A 94 6.27 -2.91 15.49
N GLU A 95 5.29 -2.87 14.59
CA GLU A 95 5.50 -3.20 13.18
C GLU A 95 6.40 -2.16 12.50
N PHE A 96 6.26 -0.87 12.83
CA PHE A 96 7.18 0.16 12.33
C PHE A 96 8.60 0.00 12.88
N GLU A 97 8.78 -0.45 14.14
CA GLU A 97 10.09 -0.77 14.70
C GLU A 97 10.74 -1.99 14.03
N LEU A 98 9.95 -3.00 13.64
CA LEU A 98 10.42 -4.19 12.93
C LEU A 98 10.81 -3.90 11.47
N MET A 99 10.27 -2.85 10.87
CA MET A 99 10.67 -2.47 9.51
C MET A 99 12.16 -2.14 9.48
N LYS A 100 12.77 -2.41 8.34
CA LYS A 100 14.18 -2.08 8.12
C LYS A 100 14.42 -0.58 8.29
N LYS A 101 15.45 -0.22 9.07
CA LYS A 101 15.81 1.20 9.26
C LYS A 101 16.09 1.87 7.91
N GLY A 102 15.46 3.01 7.70
CA GLY A 102 15.55 3.76 6.44
C GLY A 102 14.66 3.23 5.32
N SER A 103 13.71 2.33 5.63
CA SER A 103 12.70 1.87 4.67
C SER A 103 11.58 2.88 4.47
N TYR A 104 10.72 2.61 3.49
CA TYR A 104 9.57 3.44 3.14
C TYR A 104 8.26 2.72 3.43
N PHE A 105 7.25 3.48 3.89
CA PHE A 105 5.90 2.98 4.14
C PHE A 105 4.89 3.62 3.19
N ILE A 106 4.14 2.80 2.44
CA ILE A 106 3.17 3.26 1.44
C ILE A 106 1.79 2.66 1.75
N ALA A 107 0.80 3.50 2.06
CA ALA A 107 -0.57 3.09 2.35
C ALA A 107 -1.53 3.63 1.29
N VAL A 108 -2.13 2.71 0.52
CA VAL A 108 -3.13 3.01 -0.53
C VAL A 108 -4.49 2.38 -0.22
N SER A 109 -4.71 2.03 1.04
CA SER A 109 -5.90 1.30 1.49
C SER A 109 -6.84 2.18 2.33
N ARG A 110 -6.75 2.11 3.66
CA ARG A 110 -7.57 2.91 4.60
C ARG A 110 -6.73 3.38 5.78
N GLY A 111 -7.03 4.59 6.31
CA GLY A 111 -6.26 5.20 7.39
C GLY A 111 -6.27 4.42 8.71
N LYS A 112 -7.34 3.69 9.01
CA LYS A 112 -7.46 2.86 10.23
C LYS A 112 -6.57 1.61 10.25
N ILE A 113 -5.89 1.27 9.16
CA ILE A 113 -5.04 0.09 9.08
C ILE A 113 -3.70 0.33 9.78
N TYR A 114 -3.30 1.59 9.96
CA TYR A 114 -2.05 1.94 10.61
C TYR A 114 -2.24 3.01 11.69
N ASP A 115 -1.40 2.95 12.73
CA ASP A 115 -1.37 3.94 13.80
C ASP A 115 -0.61 5.19 13.34
N HIS A 116 -1.32 6.30 13.22
CA HIS A 116 -0.76 7.58 12.78
C HIS A 116 0.26 8.16 13.76
N ALA A 117 0.04 7.98 15.08
CA ALA A 117 0.97 8.47 16.08
C ALA A 117 2.28 7.67 16.07
N ALA A 118 2.17 6.36 15.85
CA ALA A 118 3.33 5.48 15.70
C ALA A 118 4.10 5.81 14.41
N LEU A 119 3.39 6.06 13.30
CA LEU A 119 4.02 6.48 12.03
C LEU A 119 4.79 7.81 12.20
N VAL A 120 4.18 8.80 12.87
CA VAL A 120 4.85 10.07 13.17
C VAL A 120 6.13 9.85 13.95
N LYS A 121 6.11 9.00 14.99
CA LYS A 121 7.31 8.67 15.78
C LYS A 121 8.38 7.96 14.93
N ALA A 122 7.98 7.04 14.07
CA ALA A 122 8.91 6.31 13.19
C ALA A 122 9.59 7.23 12.16
N LEU A 123 8.87 8.24 11.67
CA LEU A 123 9.42 9.27 10.77
C LEU A 123 10.35 10.22 11.52
N ASP A 124 9.96 10.69 12.71
CA ASP A 124 10.71 11.64 13.53
C ASP A 124 12.04 11.04 14.01
N SER A 125 12.02 9.76 14.41
CA SER A 125 13.23 9.01 14.80
C SER A 125 14.10 8.56 13.62
N GLN A 126 13.69 8.84 12.39
CA GLN A 126 14.37 8.36 11.18
C GLN A 126 14.46 6.81 11.10
N GLN A 127 13.54 6.11 11.75
CA GLN A 127 13.32 4.67 11.54
C GLN A 127 12.82 4.43 10.12
N LEU A 128 11.91 5.29 9.65
CA LEU A 128 11.47 5.32 8.26
C LEU A 128 12.10 6.50 7.51
N ALA A 129 12.54 6.26 6.29
CA ALA A 129 13.06 7.29 5.40
C ALA A 129 11.96 8.18 4.80
N GLY A 130 10.73 7.69 4.74
CA GLY A 130 9.59 8.44 4.24
C GLY A 130 8.31 7.61 4.17
N ALA A 131 7.19 8.29 3.82
CA ALA A 131 5.90 7.63 3.64
C ALA A 131 5.11 8.22 2.47
N GLY A 132 4.26 7.38 1.85
CA GLY A 132 3.25 7.76 0.87
C GLY A 132 1.87 7.34 1.36
N LEU A 133 0.95 8.29 1.55
CA LEU A 133 -0.34 8.06 2.18
C LEU A 133 -1.46 8.59 1.28
N ASP A 134 -2.33 7.70 0.80
CA ASP A 134 -3.52 8.10 0.04
C ASP A 134 -4.79 8.12 0.91
N ALA A 135 -4.77 7.44 2.05
CA ALA A 135 -5.86 7.41 3.00
C ALA A 135 -5.35 7.65 4.43
N THR A 136 -6.03 8.48 5.19
CA THR A 136 -5.67 8.86 6.56
C THR A 136 -6.85 8.66 7.53
N GLU A 137 -6.61 8.80 8.84
CA GLU A 137 -7.66 8.78 9.86
C GLU A 137 -7.39 9.92 10.88
N PRO A 138 -8.27 10.92 11.02
CA PRO A 138 -9.48 11.11 10.22
C PRO A 138 -9.19 11.52 8.77
N GLU A 139 -10.22 11.46 7.95
CA GLU A 139 -10.19 11.93 6.57
C GLU A 139 -11.30 12.95 6.35
N PRO A 140 -11.00 14.19 5.89
CA PRO A 140 -9.67 14.73 5.52
C PRO A 140 -8.72 14.86 6.73
N LEU A 141 -7.39 14.73 6.48
CA LEU A 141 -6.39 14.95 7.53
C LEU A 141 -6.45 16.41 8.03
N PRO A 142 -6.62 16.65 9.35
CA PRO A 142 -6.80 18.00 9.90
C PRO A 142 -5.60 18.92 9.62
N LYS A 143 -5.89 20.22 9.48
CA LYS A 143 -4.83 21.25 9.46
C LYS A 143 -3.99 21.16 10.75
N GLY A 144 -2.67 21.28 10.60
CA GLY A 144 -1.74 21.21 11.72
C GLY A 144 -1.38 19.80 12.18
N HIS A 145 -1.91 18.74 11.56
CA HIS A 145 -1.49 17.38 11.86
C HIS A 145 0.02 17.22 11.60
N PRO A 146 0.79 16.52 12.47
CA PRO A 146 2.25 16.41 12.35
C PRO A 146 2.73 15.88 10.99
N LEU A 147 1.99 14.97 10.35
CA LEU A 147 2.36 14.40 9.03
C LEU A 147 2.54 15.46 7.93
N TRP A 148 1.86 16.63 8.03
CA TRP A 148 2.05 17.73 7.07
C TRP A 148 3.44 18.38 7.11
N LYS A 149 4.18 18.20 8.20
CA LYS A 149 5.48 18.86 8.42
C LYS A 149 6.67 18.07 7.86
N PHE A 150 6.47 16.80 7.54
CA PHE A 150 7.55 15.94 7.04
C PHE A 150 7.78 16.15 5.54
N PRO A 151 8.95 16.63 5.11
CA PRO A 151 9.24 16.85 3.68
C PRO A 151 9.39 15.54 2.90
N ASN A 152 9.57 14.43 3.60
CA ASN A 152 9.69 13.07 3.07
C ASN A 152 8.37 12.28 3.15
N VAL A 153 7.23 12.96 3.38
CA VAL A 153 5.90 12.37 3.35
C VAL A 153 5.09 12.95 2.20
N VAL A 154 4.52 12.08 1.38
CA VAL A 154 3.60 12.45 0.31
C VAL A 154 2.19 12.04 0.73
N ILE A 155 1.27 12.99 0.73
CA ILE A 155 -0.15 12.76 1.06
C ILE A 155 -0.98 13.12 -0.16
N THR A 156 -1.82 12.18 -0.61
CA THR A 156 -2.81 12.40 -1.66
C THR A 156 -4.22 12.28 -1.08
N PRO A 157 -5.22 13.02 -1.62
CA PRO A 157 -6.54 13.11 -1.01
C PRO A 157 -7.47 11.96 -1.42
N HIS A 158 -7.08 10.72 -1.11
CA HIS A 158 -7.81 9.48 -1.42
C HIS A 158 -8.18 9.35 -2.91
N THR A 159 -7.20 9.58 -3.77
CA THR A 159 -7.39 9.66 -5.22
C THR A 159 -6.60 8.62 -6.00
N SER A 160 -5.87 7.73 -5.33
CA SER A 160 -5.02 6.71 -6.00
C SER A 160 -5.81 5.75 -6.90
N GLY A 161 -7.13 5.56 -6.65
CA GLY A 161 -8.02 4.79 -7.49
C GLY A 161 -8.60 5.55 -8.69
N GLY A 162 -8.40 6.87 -8.75
CA GLY A 162 -8.93 7.72 -9.83
C GLY A 162 -8.17 7.56 -11.14
N SER A 163 -8.90 7.55 -12.25
CA SER A 163 -8.32 7.63 -13.60
C SER A 163 -9.36 8.15 -14.62
N ASP A 164 -8.88 8.63 -15.75
CA ASP A 164 -9.70 9.04 -16.89
C ASP A 164 -10.59 7.90 -17.46
N ASN A 165 -10.17 6.66 -17.26
CA ASN A 165 -10.87 5.46 -17.73
C ASN A 165 -11.72 4.76 -16.65
N LEU A 166 -11.80 5.31 -15.43
CA LEU A 166 -12.51 4.68 -14.32
C LEU A 166 -13.99 4.46 -14.65
N GLN A 167 -14.68 5.49 -15.16
CA GLN A 167 -16.10 5.42 -15.48
C GLN A 167 -16.39 4.35 -16.54
N ALA A 168 -15.59 4.30 -17.60
CA ALA A 168 -15.77 3.31 -18.68
C ALA A 168 -15.60 1.86 -18.17
N ARG A 169 -14.65 1.64 -17.22
CA ARG A 169 -14.46 0.33 -16.60
C ARG A 169 -15.61 -0.07 -15.68
N LEU A 170 -16.14 0.89 -14.90
CA LEU A 170 -17.30 0.67 -14.04
C LEU A 170 -18.54 0.35 -14.88
N ASP A 171 -18.80 1.11 -15.94
CA ASP A 171 -19.92 0.88 -16.86
C ASP A 171 -19.84 -0.51 -17.49
N HIS A 172 -18.65 -0.93 -17.91
CA HIS A 172 -18.44 -2.26 -18.46
C HIS A 172 -18.77 -3.35 -17.42
N LEU A 173 -18.27 -3.23 -16.20
CA LEU A 173 -18.50 -4.20 -15.12
C LEU A 173 -19.99 -4.27 -14.76
N VAL A 174 -20.68 -3.12 -14.65
CA VAL A 174 -22.12 -3.07 -14.35
C VAL A 174 -22.94 -3.73 -15.46
N LYS A 175 -22.69 -3.38 -16.72
CA LYS A 175 -23.38 -3.98 -17.88
C LYS A 175 -23.17 -5.49 -17.93
N GLU A 176 -21.94 -5.96 -17.73
CA GLU A 176 -21.62 -7.38 -17.73
C GLU A 176 -22.33 -8.12 -16.58
N ASN A 177 -22.37 -7.53 -15.38
CA ASN A 177 -23.07 -8.14 -14.24
C ASN A 177 -24.60 -8.17 -14.44
N ILE A 178 -25.20 -7.16 -15.06
CA ILE A 178 -26.63 -7.19 -15.44
C ILE A 178 -26.90 -8.34 -16.44
N ARG A 179 -26.05 -8.47 -17.45
CA ARG A 179 -26.14 -9.56 -18.42
C ARG A 179 -26.03 -10.94 -17.77
N ARG A 180 -25.04 -11.09 -16.86
CA ARG A 180 -24.79 -12.33 -16.12
C ARG A 180 -25.99 -12.68 -15.23
N PHE A 181 -26.49 -11.70 -14.48
CA PHE A 181 -27.66 -11.90 -13.61
C PHE A 181 -28.88 -12.38 -14.40
N GLY A 182 -29.18 -11.74 -15.54
CA GLY A 182 -30.28 -12.16 -16.42
C GLY A 182 -30.11 -13.54 -17.05
N ALA A 183 -28.88 -14.00 -17.21
CA ALA A 183 -28.54 -15.32 -17.74
C ALA A 183 -28.35 -16.41 -16.67
N GLY A 184 -28.53 -16.09 -15.38
CA GLY A 184 -28.28 -17.03 -14.26
C GLY A 184 -26.79 -17.41 -14.08
N LEU A 185 -25.85 -16.58 -14.57
CA LEU A 185 -24.43 -16.80 -14.48
C LEU A 185 -23.86 -16.17 -13.20
N PRO A 186 -22.73 -16.68 -12.65
CA PRO A 186 -22.06 -16.07 -11.51
C PRO A 186 -21.67 -14.62 -11.81
N LEU A 187 -21.87 -13.71 -10.85
CA LEU A 187 -21.48 -12.31 -10.96
C LEU A 187 -19.96 -12.15 -10.81
N LEU A 188 -19.43 -11.06 -11.36
CA LEU A 188 -18.04 -10.65 -11.19
C LEU A 188 -17.89 -9.76 -9.94
N ASN A 189 -16.73 -9.82 -9.31
CA ASN A 189 -16.36 -8.97 -8.15
C ASN A 189 -17.39 -9.01 -7.01
N VAL A 190 -17.88 -10.20 -6.68
CA VAL A 190 -18.82 -10.40 -5.58
C VAL A 190 -18.10 -10.19 -4.26
N VAL A 191 -18.63 -9.30 -3.41
CA VAL A 191 -18.13 -9.05 -2.07
C VAL A 191 -18.60 -10.17 -1.13
N ASP A 192 -17.68 -10.80 -0.41
CA ASP A 192 -18.03 -11.68 0.71
C ASP A 192 -18.47 -10.81 1.90
N LYS A 193 -19.78 -10.88 2.23
CA LYS A 193 -20.37 -10.08 3.31
C LYS A 193 -19.90 -10.47 4.71
N LYS A 194 -19.31 -11.66 4.88
CA LYS A 194 -18.77 -12.12 6.18
C LYS A 194 -17.36 -11.61 6.38
N GLU A 195 -16.54 -11.70 5.34
CA GLU A 195 -15.16 -11.19 5.37
C GLU A 195 -15.08 -9.66 5.14
N GLY A 196 -16.08 -9.05 4.50
CA GLY A 196 -16.16 -7.60 4.27
C GLY A 196 -15.47 -7.09 3.00
N PHE A 197 -15.05 -7.97 2.11
CA PHE A 197 -14.34 -7.62 0.87
C PHE A 197 -14.56 -8.64 -0.24
#